data_1623f46fe013995c3594c89d3ee3be16
#
_entry.id   1623f46fe013995c3594c89d3ee3be16
#
_cell.length_a   1.000
_cell.length_b   1.000
_cell.length_c   1.000
_cell.angle_alpha   90.00
_cell.angle_beta   90.00
_cell.angle_gamma   90.00
#
_symmetry.space_group_name_H-M   'P 1'
#
loop_
_entity.id
_entity.type
_entity.pdbx_description
1 polymer ?
#
loop_
_entity_poly.entity_id
_entity_poly.type
_entity_poly.pdbx_seq_one_letter_code
_entity_poly.pdbx_strand_id
1 'polypeptide(L)'
;VFARLLQMLQQQTRKPDRIIVVNTEKEYWNPEGYQGIPGLKVYHVKKEEFDHGGTRNLAAWYSDADIMIFMTDDAVPQDEHLIERLTEAFGKKGPEGETVAVAYARQLPAKDCRLIERYTRSFNYPEEGRIKTKKDLPKLGIKTYFASNVCCAYRKDIFEKLEGFTGRTIFNEDMIYAAGAIQAGYGVAYVP
;
A
#
# COMPACT_ATOMS: atom_id res chain seq x y z
N VAL A 1 -13.69 11.85 4.13
CA VAL A 1 -12.31 11.56 3.71
C VAL A 1 -12.31 10.69 2.48
N PHE A 2 -13.04 9.55 2.45
CA PHE A 2 -13.06 8.58 1.34
C PHE A 2 -13.43 9.20 -0.03
N ALA A 3 -14.46 10.06 -0.12
CA ALA A 3 -14.82 10.75 -1.37
C ALA A 3 -13.64 11.60 -1.91
N ARG A 4 -12.88 12.25 -1.02
CA ARG A 4 -11.68 13.01 -1.41
C ARG A 4 -10.56 12.08 -1.91
N LEU A 5 -10.37 10.92 -1.29
CA LEU A 5 -9.44 9.92 -1.79
C LEU A 5 -9.77 9.53 -3.23
N LEU A 6 -11.02 9.15 -3.51
CA LEU A 6 -11.45 8.76 -4.85
C LEU A 6 -11.29 9.90 -5.87
N GLN A 7 -11.59 11.14 -5.49
CA GLN A 7 -11.37 12.32 -6.32
C GLN A 7 -9.88 12.50 -6.65
N MET A 8 -8.99 12.40 -5.66
CA MET A 8 -7.54 12.52 -5.87
C MET A 8 -6.98 11.39 -6.73
N LEU A 9 -7.53 10.17 -6.63
CA LEU A 9 -7.14 9.07 -7.52
C LEU A 9 -7.51 9.33 -8.98
N GLN A 10 -8.63 10.02 -9.24
CA GLN A 10 -9.02 10.43 -10.60
C GLN A 10 -8.15 11.56 -11.18
N GLN A 11 -7.48 12.32 -10.33
CA GLN A 11 -6.61 13.44 -10.72
C GLN A 11 -5.14 13.02 -10.91
N GLN A 12 -4.79 11.75 -10.63
CA GLN A 12 -3.41 11.28 -10.77
C GLN A 12 -2.91 11.41 -12.22
N THR A 13 -1.64 11.77 -12.42
CA THR A 13 -0.95 11.81 -13.72
C THR A 13 -0.97 10.44 -14.37
N ARG A 14 -0.66 9.40 -13.60
CA ARG A 14 -0.92 8.00 -13.94
C ARG A 14 -2.21 7.54 -13.27
N LYS A 15 -3.28 7.45 -14.05
CA LYS A 15 -4.58 7.02 -13.53
C LYS A 15 -4.59 5.53 -13.21
N PRO A 16 -5.31 5.10 -12.16
CA PRO A 16 -5.54 3.68 -11.93
C PRO A 16 -6.46 3.13 -13.03
N ASP A 17 -6.14 1.98 -13.58
CA ASP A 17 -7.00 1.27 -14.55
C ASP A 17 -8.28 0.77 -13.87
N ARG A 18 -8.19 0.43 -12.59
CA ARG A 18 -9.30 -0.04 -11.76
C ARG A 18 -9.14 0.40 -10.31
N ILE A 19 -10.26 0.74 -9.69
CA ILE A 19 -10.35 0.97 -8.24
C ILE A 19 -11.23 -0.12 -7.65
N ILE A 20 -10.68 -0.94 -6.76
CA ILE A 20 -11.40 -2.00 -6.07
C ILE A 20 -11.61 -1.57 -4.62
N VAL A 21 -12.85 -1.51 -4.20
CA VAL A 21 -13.24 -1.25 -2.81
C VAL A 21 -13.79 -2.53 -2.22
N VAL A 22 -13.25 -2.97 -1.10
CA VAL A 22 -13.82 -4.04 -0.29
C VAL A 22 -14.43 -3.41 0.95
N ASN A 23 -15.75 -3.33 0.95
CA ASN A 23 -16.53 -2.68 2.00
C ASN A 23 -17.05 -3.71 2.99
N THR A 24 -16.88 -3.43 4.28
CA THR A 24 -17.42 -4.28 5.35
C THR A 24 -18.87 -3.90 5.61
N GLU A 25 -19.76 -4.88 5.53
CA GLU A 25 -21.22 -4.78 5.63
C GLU A 25 -21.87 -3.93 4.53
N LYS A 26 -22.64 -4.58 3.68
CA LYS A 26 -23.27 -3.96 2.50
C LYS A 26 -24.18 -2.78 2.86
N GLU A 27 -24.84 -2.83 3.98
CA GLU A 27 -25.77 -1.80 4.47
C GLU A 27 -25.08 -0.46 4.78
N TYR A 28 -23.77 -0.45 5.04
CA TYR A 28 -23.01 0.79 5.26
C TYR A 28 -22.48 1.42 3.97
N TRP A 29 -22.70 0.79 2.82
CA TRP A 29 -22.30 1.34 1.54
C TRP A 29 -23.40 2.22 0.95
N ASN A 30 -23.14 3.52 0.78
CA ASN A 30 -24.00 4.41 0.01
C ASN A 30 -23.44 4.60 -1.40
N PRO A 31 -24.06 4.03 -2.46
CA PRO A 31 -23.56 4.13 -3.83
C PRO A 31 -23.75 5.51 -4.46
N GLU A 32 -24.67 6.34 -3.97
CA GLU A 32 -25.06 7.60 -4.61
C GLU A 32 -23.90 8.59 -4.76
N GLY A 33 -22.99 8.61 -3.77
CA GLY A 33 -21.81 9.51 -3.78
C GLY A 33 -20.69 9.08 -4.72
N TYR A 34 -20.77 7.88 -5.33
CA TYR A 34 -19.65 7.27 -6.06
C TYR A 34 -20.03 6.77 -7.45
N GLN A 35 -21.25 7.10 -7.90
CA GLN A 35 -21.71 6.79 -9.25
C GLN A 35 -20.88 7.52 -10.29
N GLY A 36 -20.52 6.83 -11.37
CA GLY A 36 -19.77 7.43 -12.48
C GLY A 36 -18.25 7.52 -12.29
N ILE A 37 -17.68 7.01 -11.19
CA ILE A 37 -16.22 6.91 -11.06
C ILE A 37 -15.69 5.81 -12.00
N PRO A 38 -14.83 6.16 -12.97
CA PRO A 38 -14.32 5.19 -13.93
C PRO A 38 -13.55 4.06 -13.22
N GLY A 39 -13.82 2.82 -13.63
CA GLY A 39 -13.09 1.65 -13.13
C GLY A 39 -13.39 1.26 -11.67
N LEU A 40 -14.33 1.94 -10.98
CA LEU A 40 -14.72 1.59 -9.62
C LEU A 40 -15.51 0.29 -9.59
N LYS A 41 -15.05 -0.66 -8.77
CA LYS A 41 -15.74 -1.90 -8.41
C LYS A 41 -15.83 -2.03 -6.90
N VAL A 42 -16.99 -2.41 -6.40
CA VAL A 42 -17.22 -2.55 -4.96
C VAL A 42 -17.64 -3.98 -4.66
N TYR A 43 -16.94 -4.57 -3.71
CA TYR A 43 -17.24 -5.89 -3.16
C TYR A 43 -17.58 -5.73 -1.67
N HIS A 44 -18.36 -6.65 -1.15
CA HIS A 44 -18.76 -6.59 0.25
C HIS A 44 -18.35 -7.87 0.96
N VAL A 45 -17.86 -7.71 2.18
CA VAL A 45 -17.56 -8.78 3.11
C VAL A 45 -18.37 -8.58 4.40
N LYS A 46 -18.68 -9.63 5.09
CA LYS A 46 -19.30 -9.53 6.42
C LYS A 46 -18.24 -9.15 7.46
N LYS A 47 -18.67 -8.49 8.52
CA LYS A 47 -17.77 -8.09 9.61
C LYS A 47 -17.03 -9.28 10.23
N GLU A 48 -17.69 -10.44 10.31
CA GLU A 48 -17.13 -11.68 10.85
C GLU A 48 -16.03 -12.29 9.95
N GLU A 49 -16.06 -11.98 8.66
CA GLU A 49 -15.12 -12.46 7.64
C GLU A 49 -13.94 -11.50 7.45
N PHE A 50 -14.06 -10.28 7.99
CA PHE A 50 -13.05 -9.26 7.83
C PHE A 50 -11.80 -9.58 8.64
N ASP A 51 -10.67 -9.63 7.98
CA ASP A 51 -9.33 -9.49 8.55
C ASP A 51 -8.44 -8.70 7.59
N HIS A 52 -7.43 -8.03 8.12
CA HIS A 52 -6.62 -7.12 7.32
C HIS A 52 -5.89 -7.81 6.15
N GLY A 53 -5.30 -8.97 6.39
CA GLY A 53 -4.57 -9.71 5.35
C GLY A 53 -5.52 -10.39 4.36
N GLY A 54 -6.52 -11.15 4.85
CA GLY A 54 -7.46 -11.88 4.03
C GLY A 54 -8.31 -10.99 3.13
N THR A 55 -8.78 -9.84 3.65
CA THR A 55 -9.56 -8.87 2.88
C THR A 55 -8.72 -8.26 1.75
N ARG A 56 -7.42 -7.98 2.00
CA ARG A 56 -6.52 -7.50 0.95
C ARG A 56 -6.17 -8.59 -0.07
N ASN A 57 -6.01 -9.84 0.36
CA ASN A 57 -5.84 -10.98 -0.55
C ASN A 57 -7.05 -11.15 -1.46
N LEU A 58 -8.25 -10.99 -0.92
CA LEU A 58 -9.49 -11.03 -1.71
C LEU A 58 -9.50 -9.90 -2.76
N ALA A 59 -9.10 -8.68 -2.39
CA ALA A 59 -8.96 -7.58 -3.35
C ALA A 59 -7.91 -7.88 -4.43
N ALA A 60 -6.77 -8.47 -4.05
CA ALA A 60 -5.74 -8.91 -4.99
C ALA A 60 -6.24 -9.96 -5.97
N TRP A 61 -7.07 -10.89 -5.50
CA TRP A 61 -7.66 -11.92 -6.35
C TRP A 61 -8.62 -11.35 -7.41
N TYR A 62 -9.33 -10.25 -7.09
CA TYR A 62 -10.19 -9.55 -8.06
C TYR A 62 -9.42 -8.67 -9.06
N SER A 63 -8.12 -8.48 -8.85
CA SER A 63 -7.26 -7.66 -9.71
C SER A 63 -6.57 -8.51 -10.77
N ASP A 64 -6.48 -7.99 -11.99
CA ASP A 64 -5.67 -8.50 -13.10
C ASP A 64 -4.49 -7.59 -13.45
N ALA A 65 -4.23 -6.57 -12.62
CA ALA A 65 -3.16 -5.61 -12.83
C ALA A 65 -1.79 -6.18 -12.47
N ASP A 66 -0.73 -5.74 -13.15
CA ASP A 66 0.68 -6.10 -12.84
C ASP A 66 1.16 -5.49 -11.52
N ILE A 67 0.61 -4.32 -11.17
CA ILE A 67 0.92 -3.59 -9.94
C ILE A 67 -0.38 -3.29 -9.20
N MET A 68 -0.44 -3.68 -7.95
CA MET A 68 -1.56 -3.42 -7.04
C MET A 68 -1.13 -2.40 -6.00
N ILE A 69 -1.95 -1.38 -5.75
CA ILE A 69 -1.72 -0.38 -4.69
C ILE A 69 -2.82 -0.53 -3.66
N PHE A 70 -2.45 -0.94 -2.45
CA PHE A 70 -3.35 -0.96 -1.31
C PHE A 70 -3.32 0.38 -0.60
N MET A 71 -4.49 0.87 -0.23
CA MET A 71 -4.65 2.10 0.55
C MET A 71 -5.70 1.90 1.63
N THR A 72 -5.55 2.61 2.75
CA THR A 72 -6.66 2.77 3.70
C THR A 72 -7.60 3.86 3.21
N ASP A 73 -8.87 3.79 3.60
CA ASP A 73 -9.94 4.69 3.17
C ASP A 73 -9.77 6.14 3.65
N ASP A 74 -8.88 6.36 4.61
CA ASP A 74 -8.50 7.65 5.18
C ASP A 74 -7.20 8.24 4.62
N ALA A 75 -6.46 7.48 3.82
CA ALA A 75 -5.21 7.94 3.20
C ALA A 75 -5.48 8.71 1.90
N VAL A 76 -5.23 10.00 1.91
CA VAL A 76 -5.45 10.87 0.74
C VAL A 76 -4.10 11.25 0.11
N PRO A 77 -3.92 11.05 -1.21
CA PRO A 77 -2.73 11.54 -1.91
C PRO A 77 -2.52 13.05 -1.68
N GLN A 78 -1.27 13.44 -1.46
CA GLN A 78 -0.93 14.85 -1.31
C GLN A 78 -1.00 15.61 -2.64
N ASP A 79 -0.60 14.94 -3.72
CA ASP A 79 -0.52 15.47 -5.07
C ASP A 79 -0.95 14.44 -6.13
N GLU A 80 -0.87 14.82 -7.39
CA GLU A 80 -1.24 13.99 -8.55
C GLU A 80 -0.18 12.98 -9.00
N HIS A 81 0.95 12.86 -8.31
CA HIS A 81 2.09 12.01 -8.74
C HIS A 81 2.28 10.73 -7.90
N LEU A 82 1.40 10.44 -6.95
CA LEU A 82 1.56 9.30 -6.05
C LEU A 82 1.67 7.96 -6.81
N ILE A 83 0.74 7.69 -7.73
CA ILE A 83 0.71 6.41 -8.47
C ILE A 83 1.93 6.31 -9.39
N GLU A 84 2.29 7.39 -10.07
CA GLU A 84 3.47 7.47 -10.93
C GLU A 84 4.75 7.13 -10.14
N ARG A 85 5.01 7.83 -9.03
CA ARG A 85 6.20 7.60 -8.20
C ARG A 85 6.28 6.18 -7.64
N LEU A 86 5.15 5.63 -7.16
CA LEU A 86 5.10 4.27 -6.67
C LEU A 86 5.39 3.24 -7.77
N THR A 87 4.84 3.44 -8.97
CA THR A 87 5.05 2.51 -10.07
C THR A 87 6.46 2.60 -10.66
N GLU A 88 7.07 3.79 -10.70
CA GLU A 88 8.47 3.98 -11.11
C GLU A 88 9.47 3.26 -10.20
N ALA A 89 9.13 3.08 -8.92
CA ALA A 89 9.99 2.36 -7.99
C ALA A 89 10.26 0.91 -8.43
N PHE A 90 9.34 0.28 -9.14
CA PHE A 90 9.52 -1.09 -9.66
C PHE A 90 10.49 -1.20 -10.84
N GLY A 91 10.80 -0.08 -11.51
CA GLY A 91 11.86 0.00 -12.52
C GLY A 91 13.27 0.11 -11.92
N LYS A 92 13.38 0.41 -10.63
CA LYS A 92 14.65 0.54 -9.92
C LYS A 92 15.13 -0.83 -9.43
N LYS A 93 16.43 -0.88 -9.10
CA LYS A 93 17.06 -2.07 -8.52
C LYS A 93 17.67 -1.73 -7.17
N GLY A 94 17.74 -2.71 -6.29
CA GLY A 94 18.51 -2.62 -5.07
C GLY A 94 20.01 -2.57 -5.33
N PRO A 95 20.83 -2.35 -4.29
CA PRO A 95 22.28 -2.16 -4.40
C PRO A 95 23.03 -3.30 -5.10
N GLU A 96 22.51 -4.52 -5.08
CA GLU A 96 23.08 -5.71 -5.72
C GLU A 96 22.24 -6.23 -6.89
N GLY A 97 21.34 -5.38 -7.42
CA GLY A 97 20.47 -5.74 -8.53
C GLY A 97 19.15 -6.38 -8.10
N GLU A 98 18.81 -6.34 -6.81
CA GLU A 98 17.55 -6.91 -6.30
C GLU A 98 16.35 -6.27 -6.98
N THR A 99 15.40 -7.09 -7.39
CA THR A 99 14.13 -6.63 -7.95
C THR A 99 13.25 -6.08 -6.83
N VAL A 100 12.69 -4.90 -7.02
CA VAL A 100 11.73 -4.31 -6.07
C VAL A 100 10.40 -5.07 -6.16
N ALA A 101 9.97 -5.65 -5.03
CA ALA A 101 8.70 -6.36 -4.90
C ALA A 101 7.61 -5.48 -4.27
N VAL A 102 8.00 -4.54 -3.41
CA VAL A 102 7.13 -3.68 -2.61
C VAL A 102 7.60 -2.24 -2.69
N ALA A 103 6.68 -1.30 -2.82
CA ALA A 103 6.98 0.13 -2.76
C ALA A 103 5.93 0.84 -1.89
N TYR A 104 6.34 1.47 -0.78
CA TYR A 104 5.41 2.16 0.10
C TYR A 104 5.68 3.66 0.16
N ALA A 105 4.58 4.43 0.24
CA ALA A 105 4.62 5.87 0.22
C ALA A 105 4.96 6.49 1.59
N ARG A 106 5.47 7.72 1.55
CA ARG A 106 5.63 8.57 2.72
C ARG A 106 4.26 8.94 3.30
N GLN A 107 4.11 8.79 4.61
CA GLN A 107 2.95 9.30 5.32
C GLN A 107 3.29 10.65 5.94
N LEU A 108 2.59 11.69 5.49
CA LEU A 108 2.75 13.04 6.00
C LEU A 108 1.80 13.29 7.17
N PRO A 109 2.23 14.03 8.20
CA PRO A 109 1.36 14.40 9.29
C PRO A 109 0.28 15.38 8.82
N ALA A 110 -0.95 15.25 9.32
CA ALA A 110 -1.99 16.24 9.10
C ALA A 110 -1.57 17.60 9.67
N LYS A 111 -2.06 18.69 9.09
CA LYS A 111 -1.69 20.05 9.53
C LYS A 111 -2.04 20.34 11.00
N ASP A 112 -3.11 19.76 11.47
CA ASP A 112 -3.69 19.87 12.81
C ASP A 112 -3.36 18.71 13.75
N CYS A 113 -2.44 17.81 13.33
CA CYS A 113 -2.06 16.66 14.13
C CYS A 113 -1.31 17.06 15.40
N ARG A 114 -1.36 16.18 16.43
CA ARG A 114 -0.62 16.35 17.68
C ARG A 114 0.89 16.28 17.46
N LEU A 115 1.67 16.95 18.31
CA LEU A 115 3.14 16.99 18.24
C LEU A 115 3.76 15.58 18.21
N ILE A 116 3.23 14.65 19.02
CA ILE A 116 3.71 13.25 19.07
C ILE A 116 3.50 12.57 17.70
N GLU A 117 2.35 12.76 17.08
CA GLU A 117 2.08 12.20 15.76
C GLU A 117 3.03 12.77 14.71
N ARG A 118 3.24 14.08 14.71
CA ARG A 118 4.19 14.75 13.80
C ARG A 118 5.59 14.20 13.96
N TYR A 119 6.06 14.04 15.20
CA TYR A 119 7.36 13.46 15.49
C TYR A 119 7.46 12.01 14.99
N THR A 120 6.45 11.17 15.27
CA THR A 120 6.41 9.78 14.86
C THR A 120 6.43 9.64 13.33
N ARG A 121 5.66 10.48 12.62
CA ARG A 121 5.66 10.51 11.16
C ARG A 121 7.03 10.90 10.61
N SER A 122 7.62 12.00 11.09
CA SER A 122 8.95 12.44 10.64
C SER A 122 10.04 11.39 10.92
N PHE A 123 9.97 10.69 12.07
CA PHE A 123 10.92 9.66 12.44
C PHE A 123 10.83 8.40 11.58
N ASN A 124 9.61 7.97 11.24
CA ASN A 124 9.40 6.75 10.46
C ASN A 124 9.45 6.98 8.94
N TYR A 125 9.23 8.21 8.50
CA TYR A 125 9.12 8.58 7.09
C TYR A 125 10.05 9.76 6.75
N PRO A 126 11.37 9.51 6.64
CA PRO A 126 12.36 10.54 6.30
C PRO A 126 12.13 11.12 4.89
N GLU A 127 12.83 12.19 4.55
CA GLU A 127 12.69 12.82 3.23
C GLU A 127 13.38 12.05 2.11
N GLU A 128 14.37 11.24 2.45
CA GLU A 128 15.14 10.48 1.49
C GLU A 128 14.56 9.08 1.26
N GLY A 129 14.29 8.77 -0.01
CA GLY A 129 13.89 7.43 -0.43
C GLY A 129 15.04 6.43 -0.39
N ARG A 130 14.71 5.17 -0.25
CA ARG A 130 15.68 4.07 -0.31
C ARG A 130 15.05 2.76 -0.74
N ILE A 131 15.86 1.86 -1.28
CA ILE A 131 15.48 0.46 -1.47
C ILE A 131 16.17 -0.34 -0.36
N LYS A 132 15.37 -0.97 0.48
CA LYS A 132 15.83 -1.83 1.59
C LYS A 132 15.94 -3.26 1.09
N THR A 133 17.02 -3.91 1.50
CA THR A 133 17.34 -5.30 1.16
C THR A 133 17.83 -6.04 2.41
N LYS A 134 18.12 -7.33 2.30
CA LYS A 134 18.65 -8.13 3.42
C LYS A 134 19.93 -7.55 4.01
N LYS A 135 20.73 -6.85 3.21
CA LYS A 135 21.98 -6.20 3.67
C LYS A 135 21.77 -5.04 4.65
N ASP A 136 20.57 -4.46 4.65
CA ASP A 136 20.27 -3.38 5.59
C ASP A 136 19.97 -3.87 7.01
N LEU A 137 19.75 -5.19 7.20
CA LEU A 137 19.36 -5.76 8.48
C LEU A 137 20.34 -5.44 9.63
N PRO A 138 21.67 -5.52 9.47
CA PRO A 138 22.60 -5.15 10.54
C PRO A 138 22.53 -3.68 10.94
N LYS A 139 22.14 -2.78 10.02
CA LYS A 139 22.06 -1.33 10.26
C LYS A 139 20.69 -0.86 10.72
N LEU A 140 19.63 -1.38 10.11
CA LEU A 140 18.25 -0.92 10.34
C LEU A 140 17.48 -1.82 11.31
N GLY A 141 17.98 -3.03 11.62
CA GLY A 141 17.24 -3.99 12.42
C GLY A 141 15.87 -4.30 11.82
N ILE A 142 14.86 -4.38 12.66
CA ILE A 142 13.47 -4.66 12.27
C ILE A 142 12.90 -3.63 11.26
N LYS A 143 13.42 -2.41 11.23
CA LYS A 143 13.00 -1.38 10.26
C LYS A 143 13.33 -1.73 8.81
N THR A 144 14.22 -2.69 8.58
CA THR A 144 14.47 -3.26 7.25
C THR A 144 13.17 -3.77 6.62
N TYR A 145 12.33 -4.40 7.41
CA TYR A 145 11.08 -5.02 6.99
C TYR A 145 9.87 -4.06 7.01
N PHE A 146 10.07 -2.81 7.41
CA PHE A 146 8.96 -1.87 7.53
C PHE A 146 8.37 -1.57 6.15
N ALA A 147 7.07 -1.76 6.03
CA ALA A 147 6.20 -1.31 4.95
C ALA A 147 4.86 -0.89 5.58
N SER A 148 4.00 -0.20 4.86
CA SER A 148 2.70 0.19 5.44
C SER A 148 1.61 0.23 4.40
N ASN A 149 0.59 -0.59 4.57
CA ASN A 149 -0.62 -0.65 3.75
C ASN A 149 -1.54 0.56 3.89
N VAL A 150 -1.14 1.58 4.64
CA VAL A 150 -1.77 2.90 4.52
C VAL A 150 -1.67 3.41 3.08
N CYS A 151 -0.50 3.20 2.43
CA CYS A 151 -0.33 3.32 0.97
C CYS A 151 0.88 2.51 0.53
N CYS A 152 0.65 1.36 -0.09
CA CYS A 152 1.71 0.44 -0.47
C CYS A 152 1.40 -0.30 -1.77
N ALA A 153 2.35 -0.31 -2.67
CA ALA A 153 2.27 -0.97 -3.97
C ALA A 153 3.03 -2.30 -3.97
N TYR A 154 2.52 -3.26 -4.71
CA TYR A 154 3.06 -4.62 -4.81
C TYR A 154 3.09 -5.07 -6.27
N ARG A 155 4.14 -5.75 -6.67
CA ARG A 155 4.18 -6.50 -7.93
C ARG A 155 3.34 -7.77 -7.78
N LYS A 156 2.35 -7.94 -8.64
CA LYS A 156 1.40 -9.05 -8.54
C LYS A 156 2.06 -10.40 -8.72
N ASP A 157 2.97 -10.54 -9.69
CA ASP A 157 3.72 -11.78 -9.95
C ASP A 157 4.51 -12.28 -8.73
N ILE A 158 5.15 -11.35 -8.01
CA ILE A 158 5.88 -11.65 -6.78
C ILE A 158 4.92 -11.87 -5.61
N PHE A 159 3.83 -11.11 -5.56
CA PHE A 159 2.82 -11.23 -4.53
C PHE A 159 2.18 -12.62 -4.52
N GLU A 160 1.82 -13.13 -5.69
CA GLU A 160 1.28 -14.47 -5.86
C GLU A 160 2.33 -15.55 -5.55
N LYS A 161 3.57 -15.38 -6.02
CA LYS A 161 4.67 -16.30 -5.74
C LYS A 161 4.97 -16.44 -4.24
N LEU A 162 4.77 -15.38 -3.46
CA LEU A 162 4.97 -15.34 -2.01
C LEU A 162 3.66 -15.60 -1.24
N GLU A 163 2.61 -16.07 -1.90
CA GLU A 163 1.32 -16.49 -1.32
C GLU A 163 0.53 -15.36 -0.64
N GLY A 164 0.83 -14.10 -0.99
CA GLY A 164 0.11 -12.93 -0.51
C GLY A 164 0.34 -12.62 0.98
N PHE A 165 -0.62 -11.92 1.58
CA PHE A 165 -0.55 -11.57 2.99
C PHE A 165 -0.95 -12.74 3.89
N THR A 166 -0.29 -12.85 5.04
CA THR A 166 -0.73 -13.77 6.10
C THR A 166 -2.10 -13.32 6.62
N GLY A 167 -3.08 -14.21 6.56
CA GLY A 167 -4.41 -13.98 7.11
C GLY A 167 -4.45 -14.17 8.62
N ARG A 168 -5.55 -13.69 9.25
CA ARG A 168 -5.83 -13.80 10.69
C ARG A 168 -4.77 -13.19 11.60
N THR A 169 -4.03 -12.21 11.09
CA THR A 169 -3.16 -11.35 11.91
C THR A 169 -3.96 -10.12 12.35
N ILE A 170 -3.74 -9.68 13.60
CA ILE A 170 -4.37 -8.45 14.08
C ILE A 170 -3.75 -7.24 13.42
N PHE A 171 -2.41 -7.25 13.23
CA PHE A 171 -1.62 -6.18 12.63
C PHE A 171 -0.41 -6.75 11.89
N ASN A 172 0.28 -5.87 11.12
CA ASN A 172 1.59 -6.08 10.51
C ASN A 172 1.63 -7.12 9.38
N GLU A 173 0.52 -7.42 8.73
CA GLU A 173 0.51 -8.28 7.53
C GLU A 173 1.43 -7.74 6.43
N ASP A 174 1.55 -6.40 6.33
CA ASP A 174 2.44 -5.70 5.42
C ASP A 174 3.93 -5.89 5.78
N MET A 175 4.28 -5.77 7.07
CA MET A 175 5.62 -6.03 7.55
C MET A 175 6.03 -7.52 7.40
N ILE A 176 5.12 -8.43 7.68
CA ILE A 176 5.34 -9.87 7.53
C ILE A 176 5.62 -10.19 6.06
N TYR A 177 4.79 -9.66 5.15
CA TYR A 177 4.99 -9.83 3.72
C TYR A 177 6.33 -9.22 3.26
N ALA A 178 6.64 -8.00 3.66
CA ALA A 178 7.89 -7.33 3.33
C ALA A 178 9.12 -8.10 3.85
N ALA A 179 9.03 -8.72 5.03
CA ALA A 179 10.07 -9.57 5.56
C ALA A 179 10.26 -10.82 4.68
N GLY A 180 9.17 -11.49 4.29
CA GLY A 180 9.20 -12.61 3.36
C GLY A 180 9.84 -12.23 2.02
N ALA A 181 9.46 -11.10 1.45
CA ALA A 181 10.02 -10.60 0.20
C ALA A 181 11.54 -10.35 0.30
N ILE A 182 12.00 -9.69 1.36
CA ILE A 182 13.44 -9.44 1.60
C ILE A 182 14.20 -10.75 1.83
N GLN A 183 13.64 -11.71 2.57
CA GLN A 183 14.26 -13.01 2.77
C GLN A 183 14.34 -13.81 1.48
N ALA A 184 13.40 -13.65 0.57
CA ALA A 184 13.38 -14.23 -0.76
C ALA A 184 14.31 -13.52 -1.77
N GLY A 185 15.06 -12.48 -1.35
CA GLY A 185 16.03 -11.76 -2.19
C GLY A 185 15.45 -10.58 -2.98
N TYR A 186 14.25 -10.11 -2.64
CA TYR A 186 13.65 -8.91 -3.23
C TYR A 186 13.94 -7.66 -2.42
N GLY A 187 13.78 -6.49 -3.07
CA GLY A 187 13.88 -5.18 -2.44
C GLY A 187 12.52 -4.61 -2.01
N VAL A 188 12.53 -3.79 -0.97
CA VAL A 188 11.40 -2.98 -0.50
C VAL A 188 11.76 -1.51 -0.66
N ALA A 189 11.09 -0.81 -1.56
CA ALA A 189 11.32 0.61 -1.82
C ALA A 189 10.49 1.49 -0.88
N TYR A 190 11.12 2.47 -0.28
CA TYR A 190 10.47 3.61 0.35
C TYR A 190 10.48 4.79 -0.64
N VAL A 191 9.30 5.35 -0.89
CA VAL A 191 9.04 6.44 -1.84
C VAL A 191 8.53 7.65 -1.05
N PRO A 192 9.37 8.71 -0.90
CA PRO A 192 9.01 9.93 -0.17
C PRO A 192 8.04 10.83 -0.92
#